data_509b0fa9f57b995841c6bae061ed88d7
#
_entry.id   509b0fa9f57b995841c6bae061ed88d7
#
_cell.length_a   1.000
_cell.length_b   1.000
_cell.length_c   1.000
_cell.angle_alpha   90.00
_cell.angle_beta   90.00
_cell.angle_gamma   90.00
#
_symmetry.space_group_name_H-M   'P 1'
#
loop_
_entity.id
_entity.type
_entity.pdbx_description
1 polymer ?
#
loop_
_entity_poly.entity_id
_entity_poly.type
_entity_poly.pdbx_seq_one_letter_code
_entity_poly.pdbx_strand_id
1 'polypeptide(L)'
;MDCTRLGRHKAGWLLALTAAFACGCQTVRTPEEKIAKSNLPREFTKVTMPDYVVEPPDLLIVEVLEALPGRPISGERLVRPDGKISLGFYGEVYVSGLTTDEIKEKIVLHLRKYLPDEVLGLVELDPNGGKPKEIAPRDSNRVFVDVTAYNSKYYYVQGDVAAPGKMPITGNELVLDAINYAGGLIATAAPQNIRLVRPAPPGACCEQVLPVNLAAIISGGDPTTNYQIMPGDRLVVYRDPIIRGTIFIDRLAAPFQTVLNSMLQYSFTARSIKSLSVPLFGGTGTGTGTTAGTGNILPSQPGAR
;
A
#
# COMPACT_ATOMS: atom_id res chain seq x y z
N MET A 1 -0.52 75.41 -6.94
CA MET A 1 0.72 74.65 -7.19
C MET A 1 0.82 73.66 -6.11
N ASP A 2 0.21 72.46 -6.32
CA ASP A 2 -0.04 71.47 -5.27
C ASP A 2 0.89 70.28 -5.44
N CYS A 3 1.82 70.15 -4.49
CA CYS A 3 2.81 69.07 -4.43
C CYS A 3 2.44 67.96 -3.42
N THR A 4 1.13 67.81 -3.08
CA THR A 4 0.69 66.91 -2.02
C THR A 4 -0.12 65.69 -2.51
N ARG A 5 -0.26 65.41 -3.84
CA ARG A 5 -1.09 64.32 -4.35
C ARG A 5 -0.35 63.03 -4.69
N LEU A 6 0.98 62.97 -4.66
CA LEU A 6 1.75 61.78 -5.10
C LEU A 6 2.05 60.76 -4.02
N GLY A 7 1.83 61.08 -2.74
CA GLY A 7 2.14 60.17 -1.61
C GLY A 7 1.06 59.18 -1.24
N ARG A 8 -0.21 59.44 -1.60
CA ARG A 8 -1.34 58.59 -1.12
C ARG A 8 -1.58 57.31 -1.90
N HIS A 9 -1.12 57.23 -3.16
CA HIS A 9 -1.29 56.02 -3.97
C HIS A 9 -0.29 54.90 -3.66
N LYS A 10 0.92 55.24 -3.22
CA LYS A 10 1.94 54.23 -2.87
C LYS A 10 1.66 53.52 -1.54
N ALA A 11 1.07 54.21 -0.57
CA ALA A 11 0.68 53.62 0.71
C ALA A 11 -0.54 52.67 0.58
N GLY A 12 -1.47 52.99 -0.33
CA GLY A 12 -2.62 52.11 -0.61
C GLY A 12 -2.23 50.81 -1.27
N TRP A 13 -1.23 50.81 -2.14
CA TRP A 13 -0.75 49.57 -2.79
C TRP A 13 0.01 48.66 -1.84
N LEU A 14 0.77 49.17 -0.90
CA LEU A 14 1.46 48.41 0.14
C LEU A 14 0.47 47.76 1.10
N LEU A 15 -0.58 48.50 1.51
CA LEU A 15 -1.68 47.95 2.35
C LEU A 15 -2.53 46.91 1.60
N ALA A 16 -2.76 47.07 0.30
CA ALA A 16 -3.45 46.09 -0.53
C ALA A 16 -2.62 44.80 -0.70
N LEU A 17 -1.28 44.91 -0.84
CA LEU A 17 -0.41 43.74 -0.93
C LEU A 17 -0.34 42.95 0.40
N THR A 18 -0.32 43.64 1.53
CA THR A 18 -0.33 42.98 2.87
C THR A 18 -1.68 42.34 3.18
N ALA A 19 -2.80 42.94 2.76
CA ALA A 19 -4.13 42.36 2.91
C ALA A 19 -4.31 41.13 2.01
N ALA A 20 -3.74 41.08 0.82
CA ALA A 20 -3.77 39.91 -0.07
C ALA A 20 -2.97 38.72 0.50
N PHE A 21 -1.88 39.00 1.26
CA PHE A 21 -1.12 37.96 1.93
C PHE A 21 -1.83 37.39 3.19
N ALA A 22 -2.64 38.20 3.86
CA ALA A 22 -3.40 37.76 5.03
C ALA A 22 -4.64 36.92 4.70
N CYS A 23 -5.15 36.97 3.46
CA CYS A 23 -6.33 36.19 3.01
C CYS A 23 -5.96 34.79 2.46
N GLY A 24 -4.68 34.42 2.46
CA GLY A 24 -4.17 33.21 1.78
C GLY A 24 -4.20 31.91 2.57
N CYS A 25 -4.63 31.90 3.82
CA CYS A 25 -4.66 30.68 4.65
C CYS A 25 -6.06 30.33 5.16
N GLN A 26 -7.05 30.34 4.28
CA GLN A 26 -8.20 29.49 4.53
C GLN A 26 -7.79 28.09 4.06
N THR A 27 -7.33 27.27 5.01
CA THR A 27 -7.36 25.81 4.84
C THR A 27 -8.77 25.46 4.40
N VAL A 28 -8.89 24.99 3.15
CA VAL A 28 -10.11 24.34 2.68
C VAL A 28 -10.29 23.12 3.59
N ARG A 29 -11.00 23.32 4.71
CA ARG A 29 -11.53 22.22 5.49
C ARG A 29 -12.47 21.51 4.53
N THR A 30 -12.05 20.37 4.04
CA THR A 30 -12.99 19.38 3.49
C THR A 30 -14.09 19.26 4.55
N PRO A 31 -15.38 19.34 4.17
CA PRO A 31 -16.46 19.13 5.13
C PRO A 31 -16.18 17.81 5.83
N GLU A 32 -15.90 17.87 7.13
CA GLU A 32 -15.87 16.69 7.97
C GLU A 32 -17.28 16.12 7.86
N GLU A 33 -17.43 15.09 7.06
CA GLU A 33 -18.64 14.30 7.05
C GLU A 33 -18.77 13.80 8.49
N LYS A 34 -19.78 14.31 9.19
CA LYS A 34 -20.06 13.93 10.57
C LYS A 34 -20.48 12.46 10.52
N ILE A 35 -19.49 11.59 10.50
CA ILE A 35 -19.71 10.16 10.64
C ILE A 35 -20.40 9.98 11.98
N ALA A 36 -21.63 9.50 11.94
CA ALA A 36 -22.42 9.27 13.14
C ALA A 36 -21.56 8.47 14.12
N LYS A 37 -21.25 9.09 15.28
CA LYS A 37 -20.48 8.43 16.33
C LYS A 37 -21.30 7.25 16.80
N SER A 38 -20.95 6.04 16.37
CA SER A 38 -21.49 4.84 16.95
C SER A 38 -20.96 4.74 18.37
N ASN A 39 -21.80 4.35 19.34
CA ASN A 39 -21.38 4.17 20.74
C ASN A 39 -20.36 3.03 20.91
N LEU A 40 -20.09 2.24 19.87
CA LEU A 40 -19.12 1.16 19.83
C LEU A 40 -17.94 1.57 18.96
N PRO A 41 -16.69 1.40 19.42
CA PRO A 41 -15.52 1.58 18.58
C PRO A 41 -15.61 0.70 17.34
N ARG A 42 -15.24 1.23 16.17
CA ARG A 42 -15.28 0.47 14.89
C ARG A 42 -14.41 -0.77 14.91
N GLU A 43 -13.37 -0.77 15.71
CA GLU A 43 -12.49 -1.92 15.91
C GLU A 43 -13.22 -3.15 16.47
N PHE A 44 -14.34 -2.95 17.19
CA PHE A 44 -15.19 -4.02 17.72
C PHE A 44 -16.42 -4.31 16.84
N THR A 45 -16.66 -3.52 15.80
CA THR A 45 -17.80 -3.69 14.88
C THR A 45 -17.36 -4.30 13.54
N LYS A 46 -16.37 -5.20 13.58
CA LYS A 46 -15.91 -5.90 12.38
C LYS A 46 -17.03 -6.78 11.84
N VAL A 47 -17.17 -6.75 10.52
CA VAL A 47 -18.14 -7.56 9.79
C VAL A 47 -17.44 -8.84 9.35
N THR A 48 -18.06 -9.98 9.63
CA THR A 48 -17.61 -11.26 9.05
C THR A 48 -17.75 -11.19 7.53
N MET A 49 -16.70 -11.57 6.82
CA MET A 49 -16.77 -11.63 5.36
C MET A 49 -17.76 -12.72 4.91
N PRO A 50 -18.38 -12.57 3.73
CA PRO A 50 -19.18 -13.64 3.14
C PRO A 50 -18.31 -14.87 2.87
N ASP A 51 -18.97 -16.01 2.57
CA ASP A 51 -18.28 -17.24 2.23
C ASP A 51 -17.23 -17.01 1.16
N TYR A 52 -16.06 -17.64 1.37
CA TYR A 52 -14.93 -17.44 0.50
C TYR A 52 -15.19 -18.06 -0.87
N VAL A 53 -15.04 -17.24 -1.90
CA VAL A 53 -15.14 -17.64 -3.30
C VAL A 53 -13.74 -17.73 -3.89
N VAL A 54 -13.42 -18.93 -4.37
CA VAL A 54 -12.10 -19.25 -4.93
C VAL A 54 -11.90 -18.58 -6.29
N GLU A 55 -10.72 -17.98 -6.47
CA GLU A 55 -10.31 -17.33 -7.72
C GLU A 55 -8.82 -17.61 -8.01
N PRO A 56 -8.37 -17.51 -9.26
CA PRO A 56 -6.94 -17.55 -9.57
C PRO A 56 -6.17 -16.40 -8.88
N PRO A 57 -4.97 -16.61 -8.32
CA PRO A 57 -4.16 -17.82 -8.21
C PRO A 57 -4.18 -18.46 -6.80
N ASP A 58 -5.34 -18.78 -6.27
CA ASP A 58 -5.46 -19.45 -4.96
C ASP A 58 -4.83 -20.84 -4.98
N LEU A 59 -4.40 -21.32 -3.81
CA LEU A 59 -3.94 -22.70 -3.62
C LEU A 59 -4.99 -23.47 -2.84
N LEU A 60 -5.45 -24.58 -3.43
CA LEU A 60 -6.38 -25.51 -2.80
C LEU A 60 -5.64 -26.79 -2.43
N ILE A 61 -5.93 -27.33 -1.26
CA ILE A 61 -5.59 -28.72 -0.94
C ILE A 61 -6.78 -29.61 -1.31
N VAL A 62 -6.51 -30.66 -2.05
CA VAL A 62 -7.51 -31.64 -2.44
C VAL A 62 -6.99 -33.02 -2.06
N GLU A 63 -7.72 -33.70 -1.18
CA GLU A 63 -7.40 -35.03 -0.72
C GLU A 63 -8.60 -35.98 -0.90
N VAL A 64 -8.32 -37.11 -1.48
CA VAL A 64 -9.31 -38.20 -1.62
C VAL A 64 -8.77 -39.44 -0.96
N LEU A 65 -9.45 -39.89 0.09
CA LEU A 65 -9.11 -41.14 0.77
C LEU A 65 -9.42 -42.30 -0.15
N GLU A 66 -8.49 -43.28 -0.22
CA GLU A 66 -8.69 -44.54 -0.96
C GLU A 66 -8.89 -44.37 -2.50
N ALA A 67 -8.22 -43.37 -3.09
CA ALA A 67 -8.13 -43.30 -4.56
C ALA A 67 -7.49 -44.56 -5.15
N LEU A 68 -7.52 -44.68 -6.49
CA LEU A 68 -6.95 -45.87 -7.17
C LEU A 68 -5.47 -46.12 -6.76
N PRO A 69 -5.09 -47.40 -6.51
CA PRO A 69 -3.72 -47.75 -6.15
C PRO A 69 -2.70 -47.18 -7.15
N GLY A 70 -1.67 -46.49 -6.64
CA GLY A 70 -0.66 -45.86 -7.45
C GLY A 70 -1.08 -44.53 -8.14
N ARG A 71 -2.29 -44.05 -7.88
CA ARG A 71 -2.82 -42.80 -8.43
C ARG A 71 -3.57 -42.00 -7.35
N PRO A 72 -2.90 -41.60 -6.28
CA PRO A 72 -3.53 -40.86 -5.20
C PRO A 72 -3.92 -39.46 -5.66
N ILE A 73 -5.02 -38.95 -5.11
CA ILE A 73 -5.36 -37.52 -5.20
C ILE A 73 -5.05 -36.95 -3.83
N SER A 74 -3.90 -36.34 -3.71
CA SER A 74 -3.46 -35.68 -2.47
C SER A 74 -2.53 -34.53 -2.81
N GLY A 75 -2.64 -33.45 -2.05
CA GLY A 75 -1.75 -32.31 -2.09
C GLY A 75 -2.33 -31.04 -2.71
N GLU A 76 -1.49 -30.03 -2.74
CA GLU A 76 -1.86 -28.68 -3.16
C GLU A 76 -2.08 -28.59 -4.67
N ARG A 77 -3.10 -27.83 -5.05
CA ARG A 77 -3.50 -27.56 -6.42
C ARG A 77 -3.65 -26.07 -6.64
N LEU A 78 -2.84 -25.54 -7.56
CA LEU A 78 -2.96 -24.14 -7.96
C LEU A 78 -4.18 -23.94 -8.85
N VAL A 79 -5.02 -22.97 -8.52
CA VAL A 79 -6.07 -22.50 -9.41
C VAL A 79 -5.42 -21.72 -10.55
N ARG A 80 -5.51 -22.29 -11.75
CA ARG A 80 -4.90 -21.71 -12.95
C ARG A 80 -5.68 -20.48 -13.44
N PRO A 81 -5.08 -19.63 -14.30
CA PRO A 81 -5.78 -18.48 -14.86
C PRO A 81 -7.06 -18.81 -15.65
N ASP A 82 -7.20 -20.06 -16.12
CA ASP A 82 -8.42 -20.55 -16.79
C ASP A 82 -9.52 -20.97 -15.79
N GLY A 83 -9.29 -20.78 -14.49
CA GLY A 83 -10.23 -21.09 -13.42
C GLY A 83 -10.32 -22.57 -13.07
N LYS A 84 -9.39 -23.40 -13.54
CA LYS A 84 -9.39 -24.84 -13.32
C LYS A 84 -8.27 -25.28 -12.39
N ILE A 85 -8.48 -26.41 -11.75
CA ILE A 85 -7.44 -27.19 -11.05
C ILE A 85 -7.22 -28.52 -11.77
N SER A 86 -5.99 -29.05 -11.68
CA SER A 86 -5.67 -30.36 -12.21
C SER A 86 -5.71 -31.41 -11.10
N LEU A 87 -6.49 -32.47 -11.31
CA LEU A 87 -6.51 -33.65 -10.46
C LEU A 87 -5.58 -34.77 -10.98
N GLY A 88 -4.58 -34.39 -11.78
CA GLY A 88 -3.63 -35.32 -12.37
C GLY A 88 -4.29 -36.28 -13.37
N PHE A 89 -4.21 -37.59 -13.12
CA PHE A 89 -4.79 -38.61 -13.99
C PHE A 89 -6.29 -38.43 -14.21
N TYR A 90 -7.01 -37.89 -13.22
CA TYR A 90 -8.47 -37.76 -13.25
C TYR A 90 -8.94 -36.51 -14.03
N GLY A 91 -8.00 -35.75 -14.64
CA GLY A 91 -8.32 -34.63 -15.49
C GLY A 91 -8.43 -33.31 -14.73
N GLU A 92 -9.25 -32.41 -15.24
CA GLU A 92 -9.35 -31.03 -14.77
C GLU A 92 -10.78 -30.71 -14.33
N VAL A 93 -10.91 -29.87 -13.30
CA VAL A 93 -12.19 -29.39 -12.77
C VAL A 93 -12.18 -27.88 -12.70
N TYR A 94 -13.25 -27.22 -13.16
CA TYR A 94 -13.43 -25.79 -13.08
C TYR A 94 -13.93 -25.41 -11.66
N VAL A 95 -13.18 -24.53 -10.98
CA VAL A 95 -13.41 -24.16 -9.57
C VAL A 95 -13.56 -22.66 -9.33
N SER A 96 -13.17 -21.82 -10.28
CA SER A 96 -13.25 -20.36 -10.10
C SER A 96 -14.69 -19.89 -9.93
N GLY A 97 -14.90 -18.98 -8.98
CA GLY A 97 -16.23 -18.45 -8.67
C GLY A 97 -17.10 -19.35 -7.79
N LEU A 98 -16.53 -20.44 -7.24
CA LEU A 98 -17.25 -21.37 -6.37
C LEU A 98 -16.71 -21.31 -4.93
N THR A 99 -17.56 -21.68 -3.99
CA THR A 99 -17.17 -21.91 -2.59
C THR A 99 -16.49 -23.28 -2.43
N THR A 100 -15.80 -23.51 -1.32
CA THR A 100 -15.13 -24.80 -1.03
C THR A 100 -16.10 -25.97 -1.07
N ASP A 101 -17.32 -25.78 -0.58
CA ASP A 101 -18.36 -26.82 -0.58
C ASP A 101 -18.85 -27.16 -1.99
N GLU A 102 -19.07 -26.14 -2.83
CA GLU A 102 -19.47 -26.31 -4.23
C GLU A 102 -18.35 -26.97 -5.06
N ILE A 103 -17.09 -26.62 -4.75
CA ILE A 103 -15.91 -27.27 -5.36
C ILE A 103 -15.86 -28.73 -4.98
N LYS A 104 -16.06 -29.05 -3.70
CA LYS A 104 -16.12 -30.43 -3.21
C LYS A 104 -17.19 -31.23 -3.94
N GLU A 105 -18.41 -30.73 -4.03
CA GLU A 105 -19.51 -31.37 -4.76
C GLU A 105 -19.11 -31.62 -6.21
N LYS A 106 -18.54 -30.62 -6.87
CA LYS A 106 -18.14 -30.70 -8.28
C LYS A 106 -17.02 -31.72 -8.52
N ILE A 107 -16.06 -31.81 -7.60
CA ILE A 107 -14.97 -32.79 -7.64
C ILE A 107 -15.54 -34.19 -7.47
N VAL A 108 -16.43 -34.40 -6.50
CA VAL A 108 -17.09 -35.71 -6.28
C VAL A 108 -17.84 -36.15 -7.52
N LEU A 109 -18.67 -35.27 -8.11
CA LEU A 109 -19.40 -35.57 -9.34
C LEU A 109 -18.47 -35.88 -10.52
N HIS A 110 -17.34 -35.21 -10.61
CA HIS A 110 -16.33 -35.48 -11.63
C HIS A 110 -15.65 -36.82 -11.44
N LEU A 111 -15.34 -37.18 -10.20
CA LEU A 111 -14.65 -38.41 -9.84
C LEU A 111 -15.54 -39.66 -9.97
N ARG A 112 -16.88 -39.54 -9.93
CA ARG A 112 -17.82 -40.64 -10.21
C ARG A 112 -17.58 -41.36 -11.55
N LYS A 113 -16.88 -40.70 -12.50
CA LYS A 113 -16.49 -41.30 -13.78
C LYS A 113 -15.38 -42.35 -13.64
N TYR A 114 -14.64 -42.29 -12.55
CA TYR A 114 -13.42 -43.08 -12.33
C TYR A 114 -13.49 -43.97 -11.07
N LEU A 115 -14.24 -43.54 -10.07
CA LEU A 115 -14.30 -44.15 -8.75
C LEU A 115 -15.75 -44.54 -8.41
N PRO A 116 -15.97 -45.69 -7.75
CA PRO A 116 -17.31 -46.11 -7.27
C PRO A 116 -17.75 -45.22 -6.10
N ASP A 117 -19.06 -45.17 -5.88
CA ASP A 117 -19.71 -44.33 -4.86
C ASP A 117 -19.27 -44.65 -3.43
N GLU A 118 -18.91 -45.95 -3.17
CA GLU A 118 -18.40 -46.36 -1.85
C GLU A 118 -17.04 -45.70 -1.54
N VAL A 119 -16.15 -45.63 -2.52
CA VAL A 119 -14.83 -44.99 -2.38
C VAL A 119 -14.99 -43.46 -2.21
N LEU A 120 -15.97 -42.88 -2.86
CA LEU A 120 -16.29 -41.45 -2.73
C LEU A 120 -17.06 -41.12 -1.45
N GLY A 121 -17.43 -42.11 -0.64
CA GLY A 121 -18.18 -41.92 0.60
C GLY A 121 -19.61 -41.42 0.39
N LEU A 122 -20.22 -41.81 -0.73
CA LEU A 122 -21.60 -41.45 -1.08
C LEU A 122 -22.60 -42.49 -0.62
N VAL A 123 -22.13 -43.65 -0.16
CA VAL A 123 -22.95 -44.75 0.33
C VAL A 123 -22.41 -45.15 1.70
N GLU A 124 -23.24 -45.06 2.70
CA GLU A 124 -22.98 -45.59 4.05
C GLU A 124 -23.68 -46.92 4.23
N LEU A 125 -22.88 -47.99 4.44
CA LEU A 125 -23.40 -49.32 4.72
C LEU A 125 -23.73 -49.44 6.21
N ASP A 126 -24.98 -49.68 6.54
CA ASP A 126 -25.39 -49.93 7.89
C ASP A 126 -24.75 -51.25 8.40
N PRO A 127 -24.01 -51.25 9.52
CA PRO A 127 -23.39 -52.46 10.08
C PRO A 127 -24.39 -53.56 10.48
N ASN A 128 -25.67 -53.23 10.58
CA ASN A 128 -26.77 -54.13 10.94
C ASN A 128 -27.55 -54.69 9.73
N GLY A 129 -27.04 -54.53 8.47
CA GLY A 129 -27.69 -55.08 7.29
C GLY A 129 -28.90 -54.26 6.80
N GLY A 130 -29.00 -53.02 7.19
CA GLY A 130 -30.01 -52.06 6.70
C GLY A 130 -29.77 -51.66 5.22
N LYS A 131 -30.72 -50.93 4.67
CA LYS A 131 -30.57 -50.39 3.32
C LYS A 131 -29.43 -49.36 3.29
N PRO A 132 -28.57 -49.41 2.26
CA PRO A 132 -27.51 -48.41 2.11
C PRO A 132 -28.12 -47.01 2.09
N LYS A 133 -27.58 -46.10 2.93
CA LYS A 133 -27.96 -44.69 2.97
C LYS A 133 -27.16 -43.93 1.95
N GLU A 134 -27.82 -43.28 1.03
CA GLU A 134 -27.17 -42.38 0.06
C GLU A 134 -26.85 -41.04 0.71
N ILE A 135 -25.60 -40.59 0.56
CA ILE A 135 -25.07 -39.34 1.06
C ILE A 135 -24.94 -38.36 -0.11
N ALA A 136 -25.33 -37.12 0.11
CA ALA A 136 -25.19 -36.09 -0.91
C ALA A 136 -23.69 -35.85 -1.26
N PRO A 137 -23.34 -35.56 -2.50
CA PRO A 137 -21.94 -35.32 -2.93
C PRO A 137 -21.20 -34.26 -2.09
N ARG A 138 -21.92 -33.24 -1.63
CA ARG A 138 -21.41 -32.20 -0.75
C ARG A 138 -20.97 -32.73 0.62
N ASP A 139 -21.68 -33.70 1.14
CA ASP A 139 -21.47 -34.26 2.48
C ASP A 139 -20.52 -35.46 2.48
N SER A 140 -19.88 -35.77 1.35
CA SER A 140 -18.88 -36.84 1.26
C SER A 140 -17.85 -36.74 2.39
N ASN A 141 -17.60 -37.85 3.09
CA ASN A 141 -16.59 -37.94 4.15
C ASN A 141 -15.22 -38.44 3.67
N ARG A 142 -15.06 -38.69 2.37
CA ARG A 142 -13.83 -39.22 1.75
C ARG A 142 -13.10 -38.22 0.89
N VAL A 143 -13.73 -37.08 0.56
CA VAL A 143 -13.17 -36.02 -0.26
C VAL A 143 -13.05 -34.76 0.58
N PHE A 144 -11.83 -34.25 0.72
CA PHE A 144 -11.53 -33.02 1.44
C PHE A 144 -11.05 -31.96 0.46
N VAL A 145 -11.60 -30.77 0.60
CA VAL A 145 -11.19 -29.60 -0.16
C VAL A 145 -11.10 -28.42 0.80
N ASP A 146 -9.96 -27.76 0.83
CA ASP A 146 -9.77 -26.55 1.61
C ASP A 146 -8.83 -25.59 0.90
N VAL A 147 -8.78 -24.33 1.34
CA VAL A 147 -7.90 -23.28 0.78
C VAL A 147 -6.65 -23.18 1.64
N THR A 148 -5.49 -23.54 1.07
CA THR A 148 -4.21 -23.46 1.75
C THR A 148 -3.64 -22.05 1.71
N ALA A 149 -3.84 -21.31 0.60
CA ALA A 149 -3.37 -19.94 0.48
C ALA A 149 -4.36 -19.06 -0.30
N TYR A 150 -4.73 -17.96 0.33
CA TYR A 150 -5.68 -16.96 -0.18
C TYR A 150 -4.94 -15.89 -0.99
N ASN A 151 -4.52 -16.22 -2.21
CA ASN A 151 -3.70 -15.34 -3.04
C ASN A 151 -4.51 -14.40 -3.95
N SER A 152 -5.83 -14.66 -4.08
CA SER A 152 -6.69 -13.88 -4.96
C SER A 152 -7.23 -12.61 -4.31
N LYS A 153 -7.29 -12.56 -2.99
CA LYS A 153 -7.86 -11.42 -2.24
C LYS A 153 -6.76 -10.49 -1.76
N TYR A 154 -6.86 -9.22 -2.14
CA TYR A 154 -5.85 -8.21 -1.84
C TYR A 154 -6.48 -6.81 -1.78
N TYR A 155 -5.73 -5.90 -1.19
CA TYR A 155 -5.99 -4.46 -1.21
C TYR A 155 -4.75 -3.71 -1.71
N TYR A 156 -4.91 -2.45 -2.03
CA TYR A 156 -3.82 -1.61 -2.50
C TYR A 156 -3.53 -0.49 -1.52
N VAL A 157 -2.24 -0.25 -1.25
CA VAL A 157 -1.78 0.94 -0.52
C VAL A 157 -0.97 1.80 -1.48
N GLN A 158 -1.34 3.06 -1.63
CA GLN A 158 -0.77 3.98 -2.60
C GLN A 158 -0.49 5.34 -1.98
N GLY A 159 0.47 6.07 -2.55
CA GLY A 159 0.84 7.42 -2.12
C GLY A 159 2.05 7.45 -1.21
N ASP A 160 2.05 8.37 -0.24
CA ASP A 160 3.20 8.68 0.60
C ASP A 160 3.33 7.70 1.80
N VAL A 161 3.57 6.41 1.49
CA VAL A 161 3.89 5.33 2.44
C VAL A 161 5.28 4.76 2.11
N ALA A 162 5.88 4.05 3.07
CA ALA A 162 7.24 3.51 2.89
C ALA A 162 7.32 2.44 1.79
N ALA A 163 6.34 1.55 1.71
CA ALA A 163 6.27 0.49 0.70
C ALA A 163 4.88 0.44 0.04
N PRO A 164 4.61 1.31 -0.96
CA PRO A 164 3.35 1.26 -1.69
C PRO A 164 3.27 -0.02 -2.53
N GLY A 165 2.07 -0.62 -2.59
CA GLY A 165 1.91 -1.84 -3.36
C GLY A 165 0.59 -2.55 -3.13
N LYS A 166 0.56 -3.78 -3.66
CA LYS A 166 -0.51 -4.75 -3.47
C LYS A 166 -0.21 -5.57 -2.21
N MET A 167 -1.17 -5.64 -1.29
CA MET A 167 -1.05 -6.35 -0.02
C MET A 167 -2.10 -7.48 0.05
N PRO A 168 -1.74 -8.68 0.53
CA PRO A 168 -2.71 -9.74 0.76
C PRO A 168 -3.65 -9.36 1.89
N ILE A 169 -4.88 -9.87 1.85
CA ILE A 169 -5.87 -9.66 2.90
C ILE A 169 -6.19 -10.98 3.59
N THR A 170 -6.18 -10.99 4.91
CA THR A 170 -6.58 -12.14 5.72
C THR A 170 -8.02 -12.03 6.25
N GLY A 171 -8.62 -10.84 6.13
CA GLY A 171 -10.04 -10.61 6.41
C GLY A 171 -10.34 -9.84 7.69
N ASN A 172 -9.34 -9.54 8.50
CA ASN A 172 -9.52 -8.87 9.79
C ASN A 172 -8.74 -7.58 9.93
N GLU A 173 -8.07 -7.12 8.87
CA GLU A 173 -7.25 -5.94 8.87
C GLU A 173 -8.08 -4.66 8.94
N LEU A 174 -7.56 -3.71 9.71
CA LEU A 174 -8.04 -2.34 9.77
C LEU A 174 -7.12 -1.42 8.97
N VAL A 175 -7.55 -0.21 8.72
CA VAL A 175 -6.73 0.80 8.03
C VAL A 175 -5.38 1.02 8.71
N LEU A 176 -5.34 1.02 10.06
CA LEU A 176 -4.10 1.14 10.82
C LEU A 176 -3.14 -0.01 10.52
N ASP A 177 -3.66 -1.25 10.46
CA ASP A 177 -2.85 -2.43 10.14
C ASP A 177 -2.30 -2.35 8.73
N ALA A 178 -3.13 -1.94 7.76
CA ALA A 178 -2.73 -1.78 6.37
C ALA A 178 -1.60 -0.77 6.18
N ILE A 179 -1.65 0.36 6.91
CA ILE A 179 -0.57 1.36 6.88
C ILE A 179 0.72 0.80 7.51
N ASN A 180 0.59 0.06 8.61
CA ASN A 180 1.73 -0.57 9.28
C ASN A 180 2.38 -1.66 8.40
N TYR A 181 1.59 -2.46 7.69
CA TYR A 181 2.11 -3.43 6.70
C TYR A 181 2.83 -2.74 5.54
N ALA A 182 2.39 -1.55 5.14
CA ALA A 182 3.09 -0.72 4.15
C ALA A 182 4.34 -0.01 4.72
N GLY A 183 4.78 -0.35 5.94
CA GLY A 183 5.96 0.25 6.59
C GLY A 183 5.71 1.63 7.19
N GLY A 184 4.45 2.04 7.32
CA GLY A 184 4.05 3.34 7.89
C GLY A 184 4.06 4.47 6.87
N LEU A 185 3.78 5.68 7.39
CA LEU A 185 3.80 6.91 6.60
C LEU A 185 5.23 7.45 6.46
N ILE A 186 5.56 7.99 5.29
CA ILE A 186 6.81 8.76 5.12
C ILE A 186 6.62 10.21 5.62
N ALA A 187 7.74 10.90 5.86
CA ALA A 187 7.73 12.26 6.43
C ALA A 187 6.97 13.31 5.60
N THR A 188 6.70 13.04 4.33
CA THR A 188 5.95 13.92 3.43
C THR A 188 4.45 13.66 3.42
N ALA A 189 3.99 12.61 4.08
CA ALA A 189 2.59 12.21 4.12
C ALA A 189 1.75 13.15 5.00
N ALA A 190 0.48 13.31 4.64
CA ALA A 190 -0.51 14.01 5.45
C ALA A 190 -1.35 13.00 6.26
N PRO A 191 -1.08 12.78 7.56
CA PRO A 191 -1.76 11.76 8.35
C PRO A 191 -3.26 12.04 8.56
N GLN A 192 -3.70 13.27 8.31
CA GLN A 192 -5.11 13.68 8.38
C GLN A 192 -5.83 13.57 7.04
N ASN A 193 -5.10 13.32 5.94
CA ASN A 193 -5.68 13.28 4.60
C ASN A 193 -5.38 11.95 3.92
N ILE A 194 -6.01 10.91 4.43
CA ILE A 194 -5.95 9.56 3.88
C ILE A 194 -7.37 9.20 3.45
N ARG A 195 -7.51 8.47 2.36
CA ARG A 195 -8.80 8.02 1.85
C ARG A 195 -8.79 6.53 1.58
N LEU A 196 -9.81 5.87 2.08
CA LEU A 196 -10.12 4.50 1.72
C LEU A 196 -11.18 4.54 0.61
N VAL A 197 -10.81 4.10 -0.57
CA VAL A 197 -11.70 4.01 -1.74
C VAL A 197 -12.12 2.56 -1.90
N ARG A 198 -13.40 2.31 -1.73
CA ARG A 198 -14.01 0.99 -1.90
C ARG A 198 -14.70 0.93 -3.26
N PRO A 199 -14.31 -0.02 -4.12
CA PRO A 199 -14.97 -0.18 -5.42
C PRO A 199 -16.45 -0.52 -5.22
N ALA A 200 -17.27 -0.03 -6.12
CA ALA A 200 -18.68 -0.37 -6.10
C ALA A 200 -18.88 -1.84 -6.49
N PRO A 201 -19.78 -2.57 -5.82
CA PRO A 201 -20.17 -3.89 -6.29
C PRO A 201 -20.81 -3.81 -7.68
N PRO A 202 -20.77 -4.90 -8.47
CA PRO A 202 -21.39 -4.93 -9.78
C PRO A 202 -22.87 -4.49 -9.72
N GLY A 203 -23.21 -3.45 -10.49
CA GLY A 203 -24.57 -2.86 -10.52
C GLY A 203 -24.78 -1.63 -9.63
N ALA A 204 -23.82 -1.24 -8.80
CA ALA A 204 -23.89 0.01 -8.04
C ALA A 204 -23.22 1.16 -8.83
N CYS A 205 -23.81 2.36 -8.76
CA CYS A 205 -23.39 3.48 -9.59
C CYS A 205 -22.18 4.26 -9.08
N CYS A 206 -21.75 4.11 -7.81
CA CYS A 206 -20.77 5.00 -7.20
C CYS A 206 -19.79 4.25 -6.29
N GLU A 207 -18.50 4.57 -6.43
CA GLU A 207 -17.47 4.17 -5.49
C GLU A 207 -17.71 4.82 -4.11
N GLN A 208 -17.40 4.11 -3.04
CA GLN A 208 -17.48 4.65 -1.69
C GLN A 208 -16.12 5.20 -1.28
N VAL A 209 -16.03 6.49 -0.99
CA VAL A 209 -14.82 7.15 -0.50
C VAL A 209 -14.99 7.46 0.98
N LEU A 210 -14.18 6.83 1.82
CA LEU A 210 -14.20 6.98 3.27
C LEU A 210 -12.97 7.79 3.72
N PRO A 211 -13.16 8.92 4.42
CA PRO A 211 -12.05 9.69 4.96
C PRO A 211 -11.42 8.98 6.15
N VAL A 212 -10.10 8.99 6.22
CA VAL A 212 -9.32 8.40 7.33
C VAL A 212 -8.44 9.47 7.95
N ASN A 213 -8.50 9.60 9.27
CA ASN A 213 -7.65 10.47 10.07
C ASN A 213 -6.72 9.63 10.95
N LEU A 214 -5.56 9.27 10.42
CA LEU A 214 -4.60 8.45 11.16
C LEU A 214 -4.02 9.18 12.39
N ALA A 215 -3.87 10.50 12.31
CA ALA A 215 -3.41 11.29 13.45
C ALA A 215 -4.37 11.19 14.65
N ALA A 216 -5.67 11.23 14.41
CA ALA A 216 -6.68 11.04 15.46
C ALA A 216 -6.68 9.61 16.02
N ILE A 217 -6.48 8.60 15.16
CA ILE A 217 -6.40 7.19 15.57
C ILE A 217 -5.18 6.98 16.49
N ILE A 218 -3.99 7.45 16.09
CA ILE A 218 -2.75 7.20 16.84
C ILE A 218 -2.63 8.09 18.09
N SER A 219 -2.82 9.40 17.94
CA SER A 219 -2.59 10.34 19.04
C SER A 219 -3.81 10.59 19.90
N GLY A 220 -5.00 10.53 19.32
CA GLY A 220 -6.26 10.78 19.99
C GLY A 220 -6.97 9.53 20.50
N GLY A 221 -6.54 8.33 20.08
CA GLY A 221 -7.25 7.08 20.39
C GLY A 221 -8.68 7.04 19.80
N ASP A 222 -8.94 7.79 18.73
CA ASP A 222 -10.27 7.86 18.10
C ASP A 222 -10.40 6.81 16.99
N PRO A 223 -11.08 5.67 17.22
CA PRO A 223 -11.21 4.61 16.23
C PRO A 223 -12.31 4.86 15.19
N THR A 224 -12.96 6.03 15.18
CA THR A 224 -14.13 6.30 14.31
C THR A 224 -13.81 6.20 12.82
N THR A 225 -12.57 6.44 12.42
CA THR A 225 -12.11 6.35 11.03
C THR A 225 -11.21 5.14 10.77
N ASN A 226 -11.06 4.24 11.74
CA ASN A 226 -10.32 3.00 11.57
C ASN A 226 -11.21 1.91 10.97
N TYR A 227 -11.44 2.00 9.66
CA TYR A 227 -12.32 1.10 8.92
C TYR A 227 -11.69 -0.28 8.72
N GLN A 228 -12.53 -1.32 8.66
CA GLN A 228 -12.11 -2.63 8.19
C GLN A 228 -11.83 -2.58 6.68
N ILE A 229 -10.71 -3.17 6.28
CA ILE A 229 -10.31 -3.32 4.88
C ILE A 229 -11.09 -4.48 4.25
N MET A 230 -11.56 -4.27 3.03
CA MET A 230 -12.25 -5.27 2.23
C MET A 230 -11.45 -5.61 0.98
N PRO A 231 -11.64 -6.79 0.37
CA PRO A 231 -10.99 -7.15 -0.88
C PRO A 231 -11.24 -6.10 -1.98
N GLY A 232 -10.17 -5.67 -2.65
CA GLY A 232 -10.23 -4.66 -3.69
C GLY A 232 -10.17 -3.21 -3.20
N ASP A 233 -10.18 -2.96 -1.89
CA ASP A 233 -10.05 -1.61 -1.35
C ASP A 233 -8.72 -0.96 -1.76
N ARG A 234 -8.74 0.35 -1.93
CA ARG A 234 -7.57 1.18 -2.25
C ARG A 234 -7.38 2.23 -1.17
N LEU A 235 -6.29 2.10 -0.43
CA LEU A 235 -5.89 3.08 0.58
C LEU A 235 -4.94 4.09 -0.06
N VAL A 236 -5.37 5.35 -0.17
CA VAL A 236 -4.62 6.43 -0.79
C VAL A 236 -4.16 7.42 0.25
N VAL A 237 -2.85 7.54 0.42
CA VAL A 237 -2.21 8.48 1.34
C VAL A 237 -1.75 9.70 0.55
N TYR A 238 -2.32 10.86 0.87
CA TYR A 238 -1.98 12.10 0.20
C TYR A 238 -0.76 12.76 0.86
N ARG A 239 -0.03 13.49 0.03
CA ARG A 239 1.08 14.33 0.48
C ARG A 239 0.57 15.57 1.19
N ASP A 240 1.31 16.01 2.22
CA ASP A 240 1.03 17.25 2.93
C ASP A 240 1.08 18.44 1.96
N PRO A 241 0.02 19.27 1.91
CA PRO A 241 -0.04 20.43 1.04
C PRO A 241 1.06 21.46 1.34
N ILE A 242 1.53 21.57 2.60
CA ILE A 242 2.63 22.46 2.98
C ILE A 242 3.93 21.99 2.32
N ILE A 243 4.23 20.70 2.40
CA ILE A 243 5.43 20.12 1.78
C ILE A 243 5.35 20.21 0.25
N ARG A 244 4.16 20.07 -0.32
CA ARG A 244 3.94 20.27 -1.75
C ARG A 244 4.26 21.71 -2.16
N GLY A 245 3.89 22.70 -1.34
CA GLY A 245 4.21 24.10 -1.54
C GLY A 245 5.71 24.38 -1.46
N THR A 246 6.42 23.80 -0.48
CA THR A 246 7.89 23.97 -0.35
C THR A 246 8.62 23.39 -1.55
N ILE A 247 8.27 22.19 -2.01
CA ILE A 247 8.84 21.58 -3.22
C ILE A 247 8.63 22.47 -4.46
N PHE A 248 7.47 23.10 -4.59
CA PHE A 248 7.22 24.03 -5.68
C PHE A 248 8.12 25.27 -5.61
N ILE A 249 8.25 25.87 -4.41
CA ILE A 249 9.12 27.02 -4.18
C ILE A 249 10.59 26.65 -4.43
N ASP A 250 11.04 25.49 -3.96
CA ASP A 250 12.40 25.00 -4.16
C ASP A 250 12.72 24.81 -5.66
N ARG A 251 11.79 24.25 -6.42
CA ARG A 251 11.93 24.11 -7.87
C ARG A 251 11.99 25.45 -8.59
N LEU A 252 11.25 26.44 -8.10
CA LEU A 252 11.28 27.79 -8.66
C LEU A 252 12.58 28.53 -8.28
N ALA A 253 13.09 28.32 -7.06
CA ALA A 253 14.29 28.96 -6.54
C ALA A 253 15.59 28.28 -7.04
N ALA A 254 15.56 27.01 -7.40
CA ALA A 254 16.73 26.23 -7.83
C ALA A 254 17.56 26.92 -8.93
N PRO A 255 16.98 27.46 -10.03
CA PRO A 255 17.76 28.12 -11.06
C PRO A 255 18.45 29.41 -10.53
N PHE A 256 17.84 30.15 -9.60
CA PHE A 256 18.43 31.32 -8.99
C PHE A 256 19.59 30.96 -8.05
N GLN A 257 19.44 29.86 -7.28
CA GLN A 257 20.51 29.39 -6.41
C GLN A 257 21.74 28.93 -7.19
N THR A 258 21.55 28.25 -8.32
CA THR A 258 22.67 27.82 -9.19
C THR A 258 23.43 29.00 -9.76
N VAL A 259 22.73 30.05 -10.22
CA VAL A 259 23.36 31.29 -10.71
C VAL A 259 24.09 32.01 -9.59
N LEU A 260 23.48 32.14 -8.40
CA LEU A 260 24.08 32.77 -7.25
C LEU A 260 25.34 32.03 -6.78
N ASN A 261 25.29 30.72 -6.70
CA ASN A 261 26.44 29.90 -6.32
C ASN A 261 27.58 30.00 -7.35
N SER A 262 27.26 30.01 -8.64
CA SER A 262 28.29 30.21 -9.67
C SER A 262 28.93 31.59 -9.63
N MET A 263 28.17 32.65 -9.35
CA MET A 263 28.70 33.99 -9.12
C MET A 263 29.60 34.06 -7.89
N LEU A 264 29.20 33.43 -6.78
CA LEU A 264 30.02 33.34 -5.58
C LEU A 264 31.31 32.58 -5.85
N GLN A 265 31.26 31.42 -6.49
CA GLN A 265 32.47 30.68 -6.87
C GLN A 265 33.40 31.49 -7.79
N TYR A 266 32.82 32.18 -8.77
CA TYR A 266 33.59 33.07 -9.63
C TYR A 266 34.29 34.18 -8.84
N SER A 267 33.60 34.81 -7.88
CA SER A 267 34.18 35.85 -7.02
C SER A 267 35.31 35.35 -6.13
N PHE A 268 35.17 34.11 -5.60
CA PHE A 268 36.22 33.46 -4.82
C PHE A 268 37.46 33.12 -5.67
N THR A 269 37.24 32.54 -6.87
CA THR A 269 38.33 32.21 -7.79
C THR A 269 39.04 33.48 -8.31
N ALA A 270 38.30 34.54 -8.62
CA ALA A 270 38.90 35.82 -9.02
C ALA A 270 39.73 36.47 -7.91
N ARG A 271 39.32 36.34 -6.62
CA ARG A 271 40.11 36.80 -5.47
C ARG A 271 41.36 35.95 -5.25
N SER A 272 41.28 34.64 -5.36
CA SER A 272 42.41 33.71 -5.22
C SER A 272 43.43 33.93 -6.33
N ILE A 273 43.04 34.22 -7.57
CA ILE A 273 43.94 34.58 -8.67
C ILE A 273 44.64 35.89 -8.40
N LYS A 274 43.96 36.92 -7.84
CA LYS A 274 44.60 38.16 -7.44
C LYS A 274 45.62 38.00 -6.30
N SER A 275 45.43 37.05 -5.40
CA SER A 275 46.40 36.75 -4.34
C SER A 275 47.57 35.88 -4.83
N LEU A 276 47.47 35.26 -6.01
CA LEU A 276 48.52 34.48 -6.67
C LEU A 276 49.34 35.31 -7.68
N SER A 277 49.32 36.64 -7.63
CA SER A 277 50.27 37.48 -8.35
C SER A 277 51.65 37.40 -7.69
N VAL A 278 52.25 36.23 -7.75
CA VAL A 278 53.69 36.02 -7.53
C VAL A 278 54.39 36.62 -8.77
N PRO A 279 55.31 37.55 -8.64
CA PRO A 279 56.05 38.06 -9.77
C PRO A 279 56.92 36.94 -10.35
N LEU A 280 56.64 36.60 -11.59
CA LEU A 280 57.27 35.49 -12.33
C LEU A 280 58.66 35.84 -12.88
N PHE A 281 59.32 36.88 -12.37
CA PHE A 281 60.67 37.24 -12.76
C PHE A 281 61.52 37.74 -11.59
N GLY A 282 62.51 36.93 -11.23
CA GLY A 282 63.86 37.30 -10.82
C GLY A 282 64.06 37.83 -9.42
N GLY A 283 64.82 37.08 -8.66
CA GLY A 283 65.50 37.54 -7.46
C GLY A 283 66.02 36.41 -6.60
N THR A 284 67.29 36.06 -6.79
CA THR A 284 68.06 35.19 -5.88
C THR A 284 68.10 35.85 -4.48
N GLY A 285 67.60 35.10 -3.49
CA GLY A 285 67.65 35.51 -2.10
C GLY A 285 67.47 34.30 -1.16
N THR A 286 68.57 33.91 -0.58
CA THR A 286 68.71 32.89 0.49
C THR A 286 67.86 33.25 1.70
N GLY A 287 67.10 32.27 2.26
CA GLY A 287 66.39 32.45 3.53
C GLY A 287 65.60 31.25 3.96
N THR A 288 66.20 30.41 4.72
CA THR A 288 65.77 29.51 5.84
C THR A 288 64.30 29.09 5.92
N GLY A 289 64.13 27.78 5.92
CA GLY A 289 62.87 27.07 6.03
C GLY A 289 62.10 27.19 7.34
N THR A 290 60.83 27.00 7.21
CA THR A 290 60.00 26.41 8.27
C THR A 290 58.89 25.56 7.58
N THR A 291 59.00 24.27 7.80
CA THR A 291 58.03 23.26 7.39
C THR A 291 56.80 23.35 8.29
N ALA A 292 55.67 23.69 7.72
CA ALA A 292 54.37 23.41 8.36
C ALA A 292 53.70 22.30 7.57
N GLY A 293 53.64 21.11 8.16
CA GLY A 293 52.96 19.96 7.62
C GLY A 293 51.45 20.12 7.73
N THR A 294 50.77 20.06 6.60
CA THR A 294 49.33 19.88 6.52
C THR A 294 49.04 18.40 6.40
N GLY A 295 48.61 17.80 7.53
CA GLY A 295 48.08 16.44 7.55
C GLY A 295 46.75 16.35 6.85
N ASN A 296 46.73 15.56 5.80
CA ASN A 296 45.47 15.07 5.16
C ASN A 296 44.80 14.09 6.12
N ILE A 297 43.64 14.46 6.65
CA ILE A 297 42.73 13.54 7.33
C ILE A 297 41.70 13.07 6.31
N LEU A 298 41.83 11.86 5.83
CA LEU A 298 40.77 11.12 5.12
C LEU A 298 39.71 10.67 6.15
N PRO A 299 38.43 10.86 5.87
CA PRO A 299 37.40 10.22 6.69
C PRO A 299 37.27 8.74 6.32
N SER A 300 37.39 7.90 7.34
CA SER A 300 37.19 6.45 7.30
C SER A 300 35.71 6.12 7.06
N GLN A 301 35.45 5.25 6.11
CA GLN A 301 34.15 4.61 5.92
C GLN A 301 33.89 3.57 7.03
N PRO A 302 32.66 3.47 7.57
CA PRO A 302 32.29 2.34 8.42
C PRO A 302 31.93 1.14 7.56
N GLY A 303 32.58 0.01 7.87
CA GLY A 303 32.41 -1.26 7.21
C GLY A 303 31.05 -1.91 7.48
N ALA A 304 30.65 -2.69 6.48
CA ALA A 304 29.55 -3.63 6.51
C ALA A 304 29.76 -4.77 7.53
N ARG A 305 28.72 -5.03 8.29
CA ARG A 305 28.33 -6.35 8.79
C ARG A 305 26.82 -6.45 8.82
#